data_ade4f8bf8a03addf4c762348663d4edf
#
_entry.id   ade4f8bf8a03addf4c762348663d4edf
#
_cell.length_a   1.000
_cell.length_b   1.000
_cell.length_c   1.000
_cell.angle_alpha   90.00
_cell.angle_beta   90.00
_cell.angle_gamma   90.00
#
_symmetry.space_group_name_H-M   'P 1'
#
loop_
_entity.id
_entity.type
_entity.pdbx_description
1 polymer ?
#
loop_
_entity_poly.entity_id
_entity_poly.type
_entity_poly.pdbx_seq_one_letter_code
_entity_poly.pdbx_strand_id
1 'polypeptide(L)'
;EQCRDKVYGIIRFLDCYLNEYGLLENLESWVFLEWSKANEFVGGVNFPSNMMYALALQSAAELSGDEEFSIRHKKMQKTICAMSYNGEFFVDQALRDRNHDLVLTNNISETCQYYAFWTGIAQREDYPVLYETMLKYFSNRDPEKVYPYVYPSNAFIGRLLRMDYFLRQKEYATVLNEAKKYYLPMAQSTGTLWENLTTIASCNHGFSGYLAYILIHAYRASDGLS
;
A
#
# COMPACT_ATOMS: atom_id res chain seq x y z
N GLU A 1 11.71 -11.46 22.72
CA GLU A 1 11.42 -12.89 23.04
C GLU A 1 9.92 -13.15 23.24
N GLN A 2 9.19 -12.34 24.03
CA GLN A 2 7.76 -12.56 24.34
C GLN A 2 6.80 -12.56 23.13
N CYS A 3 7.13 -11.90 22.00
CA CYS A 3 6.29 -11.85 20.81
C CYS A 3 6.69 -12.85 19.72
N ARG A 4 7.80 -13.54 19.87
CA ARG A 4 8.37 -14.43 18.84
C ARG A 4 7.37 -15.51 18.39
N ASP A 5 6.78 -16.22 19.32
CA ASP A 5 5.83 -17.30 19.02
C ASP A 5 4.58 -16.79 18.28
N LYS A 6 4.15 -15.55 18.59
CA LYS A 6 3.03 -14.90 17.89
C LYS A 6 3.38 -14.55 16.44
N VAL A 7 4.58 -14.00 16.21
CA VAL A 7 5.08 -13.70 14.86
C VAL A 7 5.16 -14.98 14.02
N TYR A 8 5.81 -16.02 14.55
CA TYR A 8 5.88 -17.32 13.86
C TYR A 8 4.51 -17.96 13.66
N GLY A 9 3.58 -17.79 14.62
CA GLY A 9 2.21 -18.26 14.49
C GLY A 9 1.46 -17.60 13.34
N ILE A 10 1.56 -16.28 13.20
CA ILE A 10 0.96 -15.52 12.11
C ILE A 10 1.55 -15.94 10.75
N ILE A 11 2.87 -16.08 10.66
CA ILE A 11 3.52 -16.49 9.42
C ILE A 11 3.07 -17.91 9.03
N ARG A 12 3.08 -18.87 9.96
CA ARG A 12 2.59 -20.24 9.69
C ARG A 12 1.13 -20.29 9.27
N PHE A 13 0.28 -19.44 9.85
CA PHE A 13 -1.11 -19.33 9.42
C PHE A 13 -1.21 -18.84 7.97
N LEU A 14 -0.48 -17.79 7.61
CA LEU A 14 -0.48 -17.27 6.24
C LEU A 14 0.18 -18.24 5.25
N ASP A 15 1.17 -19.02 5.68
CA ASP A 15 1.82 -20.04 4.84
C ASP A 15 0.85 -21.10 4.31
N CYS A 16 -0.29 -21.34 4.99
CA CYS A 16 -1.33 -22.27 4.51
C CYS A 16 -2.00 -21.79 3.22
N TYR A 17 -1.86 -20.53 2.85
CA TYR A 17 -2.43 -19.93 1.65
C TYR A 17 -1.43 -19.78 0.50
N LEU A 18 -0.17 -20.22 0.68
CA LEU A 18 0.84 -20.11 -0.37
C LEU A 18 0.56 -21.09 -1.52
N ASN A 19 0.52 -20.56 -2.72
CA ASN A 19 0.43 -21.35 -3.94
C ASN A 19 1.82 -21.80 -4.46
N GLU A 20 1.86 -22.47 -5.61
CA GLU A 20 3.08 -22.99 -6.24
C GLU A 20 4.11 -21.91 -6.60
N TYR A 21 3.70 -20.65 -6.73
CA TYR A 21 4.59 -19.49 -6.96
C TYR A 21 5.12 -18.89 -5.65
N GLY A 22 4.65 -19.37 -4.51
CA GLY A 22 4.97 -18.83 -3.19
C GLY A 22 4.25 -17.51 -2.91
N LEU A 23 3.07 -17.31 -3.49
CA LEU A 23 2.19 -16.16 -3.25
C LEU A 23 0.94 -16.60 -2.50
N LEU A 24 0.45 -15.74 -1.61
CA LEU A 24 -0.83 -15.92 -0.95
C LEU A 24 -1.95 -15.86 -2.00
N GLU A 25 -2.79 -16.88 -2.03
CA GLU A 25 -3.91 -17.00 -2.94
C GLU A 25 -5.18 -17.35 -2.18
N ASN A 26 -6.31 -16.75 -2.57
CA ASN A 26 -7.63 -17.01 -1.98
C ASN A 26 -7.66 -16.92 -0.44
N LEU A 27 -7.12 -15.82 0.09
CA LEU A 27 -7.21 -15.55 1.53
C LEU A 27 -8.67 -15.56 1.98
N GLU A 28 -8.93 -16.34 3.03
CA GLU A 28 -10.26 -16.44 3.61
C GLU A 28 -10.56 -15.30 4.59
N SER A 29 -11.84 -15.16 4.98
CA SER A 29 -12.34 -14.13 5.87
C SER A 29 -12.31 -12.73 5.25
N TRP A 30 -12.30 -11.69 6.08
CA TRP A 30 -12.37 -10.31 5.61
C TRP A 30 -10.96 -9.80 5.25
N VAL A 31 -10.64 -9.84 3.96
CA VAL A 31 -9.44 -9.20 3.41
C VAL A 31 -9.76 -7.74 3.13
N PHE A 32 -9.10 -6.84 3.82
CA PHE A 32 -9.35 -5.40 3.71
C PHE A 32 -8.09 -4.66 3.32
N LEU A 33 -8.14 -3.92 2.23
CA LEU A 33 -7.06 -3.06 1.74
C LEU A 33 -7.33 -1.59 2.00
N GLU A 34 -8.51 -1.13 1.61
CA GLU A 34 -8.93 0.26 1.71
C GLU A 34 -10.41 0.42 1.33
N TRP A 35 -11.05 1.49 1.78
CA TRP A 35 -12.40 1.88 1.34
C TRP A 35 -12.39 2.52 -0.06
N SER A 36 -11.93 1.78 -1.06
CA SER A 36 -11.92 2.15 -2.47
C SER A 36 -12.19 0.94 -3.36
N LYS A 37 -12.13 1.14 -4.67
CA LYS A 37 -12.29 0.07 -5.65
C LYS A 37 -11.24 -1.05 -5.47
N ALA A 38 -10.06 -0.75 -4.92
CA ALA A 38 -9.03 -1.74 -4.61
C ALA A 38 -9.53 -2.89 -3.73
N ASN A 39 -10.53 -2.62 -2.85
CA ASN A 39 -11.09 -3.66 -1.98
C ASN A 39 -12.02 -4.67 -2.68
N GLU A 40 -12.38 -4.43 -3.93
CA GLU A 40 -13.12 -5.39 -4.76
C GLU A 40 -12.16 -6.40 -5.44
N PHE A 41 -10.84 -6.14 -5.42
CA PHE A 41 -9.83 -6.93 -6.11
C PHE A 41 -9.05 -7.87 -5.17
N VAL A 42 -9.67 -8.30 -4.08
CA VAL A 42 -9.01 -9.12 -3.04
C VAL A 42 -9.06 -10.62 -3.29
N GLY A 43 -9.79 -11.09 -4.32
CA GLY A 43 -9.86 -12.51 -4.69
C GLY A 43 -8.63 -12.99 -5.44
N GLY A 44 -8.44 -14.31 -5.53
CA GLY A 44 -7.28 -14.94 -6.19
C GLY A 44 -5.96 -14.58 -5.52
N VAL A 45 -4.95 -14.27 -6.33
CA VAL A 45 -3.69 -13.69 -5.85
C VAL A 45 -3.85 -12.17 -5.80
N ASN A 46 -4.08 -11.63 -4.61
CA ASN A 46 -4.11 -10.19 -4.38
C ASN A 46 -2.69 -9.69 -4.10
N PHE A 47 -2.13 -8.86 -4.97
CA PHE A 47 -0.75 -8.42 -4.84
C PHE A 47 -0.50 -7.47 -3.67
N PRO A 48 -1.36 -6.49 -3.32
CA PRO A 48 -1.19 -5.70 -2.10
C PRO A 48 -1.09 -6.54 -0.82
N SER A 49 -1.90 -7.59 -0.66
CA SER A 49 -1.80 -8.53 0.47
C SER A 49 -0.46 -9.27 0.48
N ASN A 50 0.03 -9.67 -0.69
CA ASN A 50 1.34 -10.30 -0.84
C ASN A 50 2.50 -9.34 -0.55
N MET A 51 2.38 -8.07 -0.92
CA MET A 51 3.35 -7.01 -0.59
C MET A 51 3.44 -6.80 0.93
N MET A 52 2.29 -6.79 1.62
CA MET A 52 2.24 -6.73 3.09
C MET A 52 2.84 -7.97 3.74
N TYR A 53 2.58 -9.15 3.19
CA TYR A 53 3.18 -10.38 3.70
C TYR A 53 4.71 -10.40 3.50
N ALA A 54 5.20 -9.93 2.36
CA ALA A 54 6.64 -9.76 2.12
C ALA A 54 7.29 -8.82 3.15
N LEU A 55 6.63 -7.69 3.48
CA LEU A 55 7.09 -6.78 4.54
C LEU A 55 7.06 -7.47 5.91
N ALA A 56 6.05 -8.27 6.21
CA ALA A 56 5.97 -9.03 7.46
C ALA A 56 7.12 -10.05 7.58
N LEU A 57 7.51 -10.72 6.49
CA LEU A 57 8.69 -11.61 6.45
C LEU A 57 9.98 -10.84 6.71
N GLN A 58 10.16 -9.67 6.08
CA GLN A 58 11.31 -8.82 6.34
C GLN A 58 11.39 -8.41 7.81
N SER A 59 10.30 -7.91 8.36
CA SER A 59 10.22 -7.49 9.77
C SER A 59 10.47 -8.66 10.73
N ALA A 60 9.98 -9.85 10.39
CA ALA A 60 10.24 -11.06 11.17
C ALA A 60 11.73 -11.45 11.15
N ALA A 61 12.40 -11.32 10.00
CA ALA A 61 13.85 -11.55 9.89
C ALA A 61 14.63 -10.57 10.77
N GLU A 62 14.29 -9.28 10.72
CA GLU A 62 14.94 -8.22 11.53
C GLU A 62 14.75 -8.46 13.04
N LEU A 63 13.55 -8.86 13.46
CA LEU A 63 13.22 -9.09 14.87
C LEU A 63 13.79 -10.40 15.43
N SER A 64 13.88 -11.45 14.62
CA SER A 64 14.29 -12.78 15.08
C SER A 64 15.73 -13.13 14.77
N GLY A 65 16.35 -12.46 13.79
CA GLY A 65 17.63 -12.86 13.22
C GLY A 65 17.57 -14.13 12.36
N ASP A 66 16.37 -14.59 12.00
CA ASP A 66 16.15 -15.79 11.20
C ASP A 66 16.32 -15.50 9.71
N GLU A 67 17.41 -16.01 9.14
CA GLU A 67 17.77 -15.78 7.74
C GLU A 67 16.74 -16.39 6.75
N GLU A 68 16.00 -17.42 7.15
CA GLU A 68 14.97 -18.02 6.30
C GLU A 68 13.93 -17.00 5.88
N PHE A 69 13.46 -16.15 6.81
CA PHE A 69 12.51 -15.10 6.49
C PHE A 69 13.07 -14.06 5.51
N SER A 70 14.36 -13.72 5.63
CA SER A 70 15.02 -12.82 4.67
C SER A 70 15.08 -13.43 3.27
N ILE A 71 15.39 -14.71 3.16
CA ILE A 71 15.43 -15.44 1.88
C ILE A 71 14.02 -15.48 1.26
N ARG A 72 13.01 -15.80 2.06
CA ARG A 72 11.61 -15.86 1.63
C ARG A 72 11.10 -14.49 1.18
N HIS A 73 11.42 -13.42 1.93
CA HIS A 73 11.10 -12.04 1.54
C HIS A 73 11.65 -11.72 0.16
N LYS A 74 12.96 -11.93 -0.06
CA LYS A 74 13.61 -11.62 -1.34
C LYS A 74 13.03 -12.43 -2.52
N LYS A 75 12.70 -13.70 -2.29
CA LYS A 75 12.05 -14.54 -3.30
C LYS A 75 10.66 -13.99 -3.64
N MET A 76 9.85 -13.69 -2.63
CA MET A 76 8.50 -13.16 -2.81
C MET A 76 8.52 -11.79 -3.51
N GLN A 77 9.43 -10.89 -3.14
CA GLN A 77 9.61 -9.59 -3.80
C GLN A 77 9.86 -9.78 -5.30
N LYS A 78 10.80 -10.65 -5.68
CA LYS A 78 11.07 -10.95 -7.09
C LYS A 78 9.85 -11.50 -7.83
N THR A 79 9.13 -12.42 -7.19
CA THR A 79 7.91 -13.01 -7.76
C THR A 79 6.82 -11.94 -7.96
N ILE A 80 6.57 -11.10 -6.96
CA ILE A 80 5.60 -10.02 -7.06
C ILE A 80 5.95 -9.07 -8.21
N CYS A 81 7.20 -8.59 -8.28
CA CYS A 81 7.64 -7.69 -9.36
C CYS A 81 7.46 -8.33 -10.74
N ALA A 82 7.84 -9.60 -10.89
CA ALA A 82 7.75 -10.32 -12.17
C ALA A 82 6.30 -10.60 -12.60
N MET A 83 5.40 -10.84 -11.66
CA MET A 83 4.03 -11.26 -11.95
C MET A 83 3.01 -10.13 -11.93
N SER A 84 3.20 -9.06 -11.15
CA SER A 84 2.20 -8.00 -11.05
C SER A 84 2.50 -6.76 -11.88
N TYR A 85 3.76 -6.51 -12.26
CA TYR A 85 4.10 -5.32 -13.04
C TYR A 85 3.86 -5.55 -14.53
N ASN A 86 2.94 -4.78 -15.12
CA ASN A 86 2.54 -4.94 -16.52
C ASN A 86 3.37 -4.10 -17.51
N GLY A 87 4.45 -3.46 -17.03
CA GLY A 87 5.28 -2.55 -17.82
C GLY A 87 5.01 -1.08 -17.56
N GLU A 88 3.87 -0.74 -16.92
CA GLU A 88 3.48 0.62 -16.55
C GLU A 88 3.08 0.71 -15.08
N PHE A 89 2.26 -0.21 -14.59
CA PHE A 89 1.72 -0.25 -13.23
C PHE A 89 1.79 -1.66 -12.63
N PHE A 90 1.78 -1.73 -11.30
CA PHE A 90 1.47 -2.95 -10.57
C PHE A 90 -0.04 -3.20 -10.65
N VAL A 91 -0.42 -4.39 -11.08
CA VAL A 91 -1.82 -4.85 -11.17
C VAL A 91 -2.26 -5.36 -9.81
N ASP A 92 -3.50 -5.10 -9.41
CA ASP A 92 -4.01 -5.44 -8.07
C ASP A 92 -4.13 -6.95 -7.84
N GLN A 93 -4.48 -7.73 -8.88
CA GLN A 93 -4.73 -9.17 -8.72
C GLN A 93 -4.43 -10.00 -9.97
N ALA A 94 -4.19 -11.30 -9.75
CA ALA A 94 -4.26 -12.35 -10.75
C ALA A 94 -5.31 -13.39 -10.37
N LEU A 95 -6.02 -13.91 -11.37
CA LEU A 95 -7.05 -14.93 -11.18
C LEU A 95 -6.70 -16.19 -11.96
N ARG A 96 -7.17 -17.35 -11.51
CA ARG A 96 -7.05 -18.60 -12.27
C ARG A 96 -8.02 -18.59 -13.44
N ASP A 97 -7.52 -18.91 -14.62
CA ASP A 97 -8.34 -19.15 -15.79
C ASP A 97 -8.94 -20.59 -15.78
N ARG A 98 -9.59 -20.97 -16.89
CA ARG A 98 -10.19 -22.31 -17.03
C ARG A 98 -9.17 -23.45 -17.06
N ASN A 99 -7.92 -23.16 -17.36
CA ASN A 99 -6.81 -24.10 -17.37
C ASN A 99 -6.07 -24.14 -16.02
N HIS A 100 -6.54 -23.38 -15.04
CA HIS A 100 -5.89 -23.15 -13.75
C HIS A 100 -4.58 -22.35 -13.83
N ASP A 101 -4.30 -21.67 -14.95
CA ASP A 101 -3.17 -20.76 -15.06
C ASP A 101 -3.49 -19.40 -14.41
N LEU A 102 -2.51 -18.80 -13.71
CA LEU A 102 -2.67 -17.46 -13.15
C LEU A 102 -2.56 -16.42 -14.28
N VAL A 103 -3.60 -15.63 -14.44
CA VAL A 103 -3.70 -14.56 -15.43
C VAL A 103 -3.91 -13.23 -14.74
N LEU A 104 -3.10 -12.23 -15.09
CA LEU A 104 -3.29 -10.86 -14.62
C LEU A 104 -4.63 -10.33 -15.08
N THR A 105 -5.32 -9.66 -14.18
CA THR A 105 -6.49 -8.85 -14.52
C THR A 105 -6.07 -7.50 -15.11
N ASN A 106 -7.06 -6.67 -15.47
CA ASN A 106 -6.81 -5.26 -15.83
C ASN A 106 -7.13 -4.30 -14.66
N ASN A 107 -7.22 -4.83 -13.44
CA ASN A 107 -7.56 -4.06 -12.26
C ASN A 107 -6.29 -3.35 -11.74
N ILE A 108 -6.29 -2.02 -11.82
CA ILE A 108 -5.17 -1.19 -11.42
C ILE A 108 -5.70 -0.08 -10.51
N SER A 109 -5.19 -0.02 -9.29
CA SER A 109 -5.52 1.03 -8.33
C SER A 109 -4.30 1.86 -7.94
N GLU A 110 -4.52 3.11 -7.53
CA GLU A 110 -3.48 3.91 -6.86
C GLU A 110 -2.99 3.22 -5.59
N THR A 111 -3.90 2.59 -4.87
CA THR A 111 -3.64 1.88 -3.62
C THR A 111 -2.61 0.77 -3.81
N CYS A 112 -2.70 -0.01 -4.88
CA CYS A 112 -1.70 -1.04 -5.21
C CYS A 112 -0.30 -0.44 -5.40
N GLN A 113 -0.19 0.70 -6.13
CA GLN A 113 1.10 1.37 -6.32
C GLN A 113 1.67 1.86 -4.98
N TYR A 114 0.81 2.42 -4.10
CA TYR A 114 1.25 2.88 -2.79
C TYR A 114 1.73 1.73 -1.91
N TYR A 115 1.06 0.58 -1.92
CA TYR A 115 1.55 -0.63 -1.26
C TYR A 115 2.89 -1.07 -1.82
N ALA A 116 3.07 -1.11 -3.15
CA ALA A 116 4.31 -1.55 -3.77
C ALA A 116 5.52 -0.73 -3.30
N PHE A 117 5.40 0.59 -3.28
CA PHE A 117 6.49 1.47 -2.86
C PHE A 117 6.65 1.54 -1.34
N TRP A 118 5.54 1.60 -0.60
CA TRP A 118 5.57 1.73 0.86
C TRP A 118 6.15 0.49 1.54
N THR A 119 5.87 -0.71 1.03
CA THR A 119 6.41 -1.98 1.54
C THR A 119 7.84 -2.26 1.07
N GLY A 120 8.39 -1.44 0.17
CA GLY A 120 9.72 -1.63 -0.39
C GLY A 120 9.82 -2.71 -1.48
N ILE A 121 8.68 -3.22 -1.97
CA ILE A 121 8.65 -4.12 -3.15
C ILE A 121 9.18 -3.38 -4.37
N ALA A 122 8.73 -2.14 -4.59
CA ALA A 122 9.22 -1.24 -5.62
C ALA A 122 10.13 -0.16 -5.00
N GLN A 123 11.21 0.19 -5.70
CA GLN A 123 12.09 1.29 -5.35
C GLN A 123 12.03 2.37 -6.43
N ARG A 124 12.27 3.63 -6.03
CA ARG A 124 12.29 4.77 -6.96
C ARG A 124 13.28 4.54 -8.12
N GLU A 125 14.42 3.97 -7.81
CA GLU A 125 15.52 3.73 -8.74
C GLU A 125 15.16 2.70 -9.80
N ASP A 126 14.36 1.70 -9.44
CA ASP A 126 13.94 0.61 -10.34
C ASP A 126 12.70 1.01 -11.17
N TYR A 127 11.83 1.87 -10.62
CA TYR A 127 10.56 2.30 -11.23
C TYR A 127 10.43 3.85 -11.29
N PRO A 128 11.41 4.57 -11.89
CA PRO A 128 11.43 6.04 -11.82
C PRO A 128 10.24 6.68 -12.52
N VAL A 129 9.76 6.11 -13.63
CA VAL A 129 8.59 6.62 -14.36
C VAL A 129 7.32 6.49 -13.54
N LEU A 130 7.11 5.34 -12.89
CA LEU A 130 5.95 5.12 -12.02
C LEU A 130 6.02 6.02 -10.77
N TYR A 131 7.20 6.19 -10.18
CA TYR A 131 7.40 7.14 -9.07
C TYR A 131 6.96 8.56 -9.46
N GLU A 132 7.46 9.08 -10.59
CA GLU A 132 7.09 10.39 -11.11
C GLU A 132 5.60 10.49 -11.45
N THR A 133 5.01 9.41 -11.96
CA THR A 133 3.57 9.33 -12.23
C THR A 133 2.77 9.46 -10.94
N MET A 134 3.14 8.70 -9.91
CA MET A 134 2.51 8.83 -8.59
C MET A 134 2.66 10.25 -8.04
N LEU A 135 3.86 10.82 -8.09
CA LEU A 135 4.15 12.12 -7.53
C LEU A 135 3.32 13.23 -8.21
N LYS A 136 3.26 13.24 -9.54
CA LYS A 136 2.70 14.35 -10.32
C LYS A 136 1.21 14.22 -10.61
N TYR A 137 0.73 13.01 -10.84
CA TYR A 137 -0.61 12.81 -11.40
C TYR A 137 -1.59 12.19 -10.41
N PHE A 138 -1.17 11.24 -9.59
CA PHE A 138 -2.05 10.67 -8.57
C PHE A 138 -2.34 11.70 -7.49
N SER A 139 -3.47 11.61 -6.82
CA SER A 139 -3.91 12.56 -5.80
C SER A 139 -4.28 13.98 -6.29
N ASN A 140 -3.57 14.55 -7.25
CA ASN A 140 -3.84 15.89 -7.78
C ASN A 140 -4.59 15.92 -9.12
N ARG A 141 -4.82 14.75 -9.67
CA ARG A 141 -5.41 14.60 -11.00
C ARG A 141 -6.90 14.96 -11.04
N ASP A 142 -7.32 15.37 -12.21
CA ASP A 142 -8.65 15.11 -12.71
C ASP A 142 -8.63 13.64 -13.20
N PRO A 143 -9.32 12.72 -12.52
CA PRO A 143 -9.19 11.27 -12.81
C PRO A 143 -9.51 10.93 -14.26
N GLU A 144 -10.40 11.71 -14.89
CA GLU A 144 -10.89 11.43 -16.23
C GLU A 144 -9.90 11.77 -17.34
N LYS A 145 -8.83 12.52 -17.04
CA LYS A 145 -7.96 13.10 -18.08
C LYS A 145 -6.64 12.40 -18.32
N VAL A 146 -6.04 11.73 -17.31
CA VAL A 146 -4.66 11.23 -17.42
C VAL A 146 -4.59 9.71 -17.38
N TYR A 147 -5.16 9.10 -16.35
CA TYR A 147 -5.17 7.64 -16.15
C TYR A 147 -6.57 7.16 -15.80
N PRO A 148 -7.55 7.19 -16.74
CA PRO A 148 -8.95 6.86 -16.45
C PRO A 148 -9.16 5.41 -16.03
N TYR A 149 -8.22 4.53 -16.31
CA TYR A 149 -8.23 3.10 -15.97
C TYR A 149 -7.56 2.79 -14.62
N VAL A 150 -6.99 3.78 -13.93
CA VAL A 150 -6.42 3.61 -12.60
C VAL A 150 -7.41 4.10 -11.55
N TYR A 151 -7.91 3.21 -10.73
CA TYR A 151 -8.87 3.53 -9.68
C TYR A 151 -8.25 4.35 -8.56
N PRO A 152 -8.86 5.47 -8.14
CA PRO A 152 -8.31 6.34 -7.12
C PRO A 152 -8.33 5.70 -5.73
N SER A 153 -7.36 6.11 -4.89
CA SER A 153 -7.33 5.76 -3.47
C SER A 153 -8.25 6.63 -2.64
N ASN A 154 -8.52 6.18 -1.40
CA ASN A 154 -9.29 6.92 -0.40
C ASN A 154 -8.40 7.46 0.73
N ALA A 155 -9.00 8.18 1.70
CA ALA A 155 -8.31 8.83 2.79
C ALA A 155 -7.72 7.86 3.81
N PHE A 156 -8.41 6.74 4.05
CA PHE A 156 -8.17 5.88 5.21
C PHE A 156 -6.80 5.19 5.19
N ILE A 157 -6.45 4.48 4.13
CA ILE A 157 -5.17 3.77 4.01
C ILE A 157 -4.33 4.33 2.88
N GLY A 158 -4.80 4.30 1.64
CA GLY A 158 -3.98 4.60 0.48
C GLY A 158 -3.30 5.96 0.53
N ARG A 159 -4.02 7.02 0.89
CA ARG A 159 -3.40 8.35 1.03
C ARG A 159 -2.40 8.43 2.17
N LEU A 160 -2.63 7.78 3.29
CA LEU A 160 -1.67 7.78 4.39
C LEU A 160 -0.40 7.00 4.03
N LEU A 161 -0.52 5.85 3.35
CA LEU A 161 0.64 5.13 2.81
C LEU A 161 1.44 5.99 1.83
N ARG A 162 0.74 6.67 0.91
CA ARG A 162 1.34 7.61 -0.03
C ARG A 162 2.09 8.73 0.69
N MET A 163 1.44 9.41 1.64
CA MET A 163 2.04 10.54 2.36
C MET A 163 3.23 10.09 3.21
N ASP A 164 3.14 8.94 3.88
CA ASP A 164 4.25 8.38 4.65
C ASP A 164 5.42 7.99 3.75
N TYR A 165 5.14 7.38 2.61
CA TYR A 165 6.18 7.08 1.62
C TYR A 165 6.87 8.34 1.12
N PHE A 166 6.13 9.37 0.71
CA PHE A 166 6.71 10.63 0.25
C PHE A 166 7.41 11.41 1.37
N LEU A 167 6.96 11.29 2.61
CA LEU A 167 7.72 11.81 3.76
C LEU A 167 9.12 11.19 3.84
N ARG A 168 9.21 9.85 3.71
CA ARG A 168 10.51 9.13 3.69
C ARG A 168 11.36 9.52 2.49
N GLN A 169 10.75 9.86 1.35
CA GLN A 169 11.42 10.36 0.15
C GLN A 169 11.78 11.86 0.21
N LYS A 170 11.47 12.53 1.32
CA LYS A 170 11.71 13.98 1.55
C LYS A 170 10.90 14.90 0.62
N GLU A 171 9.80 14.41 0.07
CA GLU A 171 8.87 15.17 -0.76
C GLU A 171 7.91 16.01 0.11
N TYR A 172 8.47 16.80 1.03
CA TYR A 172 7.72 17.51 2.09
C TYR A 172 6.65 18.44 1.54
N ALA A 173 6.93 19.16 0.45
CA ALA A 173 5.97 20.05 -0.17
C ALA A 173 4.72 19.30 -0.66
N THR A 174 4.90 18.15 -1.26
CA THR A 174 3.80 17.26 -1.69
C THR A 174 2.96 16.84 -0.49
N VAL A 175 3.59 16.35 0.57
CA VAL A 175 2.93 15.91 1.80
C VAL A 175 2.10 17.03 2.42
N LEU A 176 2.67 18.23 2.57
CA LEU A 176 1.98 19.39 3.16
C LEU A 176 0.84 19.89 2.27
N ASN A 177 0.99 19.87 0.95
CA ASN A 177 -0.05 20.27 0.01
C ASN A 177 -1.24 19.29 0.03
N GLU A 178 -0.97 17.97 0.12
CA GLU A 178 -2.02 16.97 0.25
C GLU A 178 -2.78 17.10 1.57
N ALA A 179 -2.09 17.35 2.67
CA ALA A 179 -2.73 17.60 3.94
C ALA A 179 -3.69 18.80 3.90
N LYS A 180 -3.24 19.91 3.28
CA LYS A 180 -4.09 21.10 3.07
C LYS A 180 -5.29 20.81 2.18
N LYS A 181 -5.11 19.99 1.14
CA LYS A 181 -6.17 19.72 0.17
C LYS A 181 -7.25 18.79 0.72
N TYR A 182 -6.86 17.74 1.42
CA TYR A 182 -7.77 16.64 1.78
C TYR A 182 -8.16 16.63 3.25
N TYR A 183 -7.22 16.88 4.16
CA TYR A 183 -7.46 16.73 5.60
C TYR A 183 -7.81 18.03 6.30
N LEU A 184 -7.29 19.17 5.85
CA LEU A 184 -7.68 20.46 6.43
C LEU A 184 -9.18 20.74 6.30
N PRO A 185 -9.86 20.48 5.17
CA PRO A 185 -11.31 20.64 5.08
C PRO A 185 -12.09 19.76 6.07
N MET A 186 -11.61 18.53 6.34
CA MET A 186 -12.22 17.67 7.36
C MET A 186 -12.12 18.30 8.74
N ALA A 187 -10.92 18.74 9.13
CA ALA A 187 -10.69 19.39 10.42
C ALA A 187 -11.48 20.70 10.58
N GLN A 188 -11.61 21.48 9.52
CA GLN A 188 -12.41 22.70 9.51
C GLN A 188 -13.92 22.45 9.63
N SER A 189 -14.40 21.33 9.06
CA SER A 189 -15.82 20.96 9.07
C SER A 189 -16.29 20.38 10.40
N THR A 190 -15.54 19.43 10.96
CA THR A 190 -15.97 18.65 12.14
C THR A 190 -15.00 18.73 13.32
N GLY A 191 -13.84 19.35 13.17
CA GLY A 191 -12.76 19.33 14.17
C GLY A 191 -12.03 17.99 14.26
N THR A 192 -12.31 17.07 13.34
CA THR A 192 -11.80 15.69 13.36
C THR A 192 -11.33 15.26 11.98
N LEU A 193 -10.67 14.11 11.89
CA LEU A 193 -10.28 13.48 10.61
C LEU A 193 -11.19 12.29 10.32
N TRP A 194 -11.51 12.11 9.04
CA TRP A 194 -12.54 11.18 8.58
C TRP A 194 -11.93 9.88 8.07
N GLU A 195 -12.74 8.84 8.07
CA GLU A 195 -12.44 7.55 7.48
C GLU A 195 -12.44 7.59 5.94
N ASN A 196 -13.25 8.48 5.37
CA ASN A 196 -13.43 8.57 3.92
C ASN A 196 -13.24 10.02 3.46
N LEU A 197 -12.96 10.25 2.17
CA LEU A 197 -12.90 11.59 1.58
C LEU A 197 -14.25 12.30 1.56
N THR A 198 -15.34 11.59 1.84
CA THR A 198 -16.71 12.09 1.95
C THR A 198 -17.30 11.75 3.31
N THR A 199 -18.45 12.34 3.63
CA THR A 199 -19.16 12.14 4.90
C THR A 199 -20.03 10.87 4.94
N ILE A 200 -19.79 9.90 4.05
CA ILE A 200 -20.57 8.66 3.97
C ILE A 200 -20.21 7.63 5.04
N ALA A 201 -19.13 7.85 5.77
CA ALA A 201 -18.62 6.97 6.81
C ALA A 201 -18.29 7.77 8.08
N SER A 202 -17.48 7.21 8.99
CA SER A 202 -17.11 7.88 10.22
C SER A 202 -16.37 9.20 9.95
N CYS A 203 -16.89 10.29 10.52
CA CYS A 203 -16.23 11.60 10.51
C CYS A 203 -15.29 11.80 11.70
N ASN A 204 -14.99 10.76 12.46
CA ASN A 204 -13.99 10.76 13.55
C ASN A 204 -13.32 9.39 13.60
N HIS A 205 -12.24 9.22 12.85
CA HIS A 205 -11.58 7.93 12.71
C HIS A 205 -10.14 7.99 13.26
N GLY A 206 -9.87 7.20 14.30
CA GLY A 206 -8.60 7.21 15.04
C GLY A 206 -7.37 6.88 14.19
N PHE A 207 -7.51 6.04 13.15
CA PHE A 207 -6.42 5.71 12.24
C PHE A 207 -5.85 6.96 11.52
N SER A 208 -6.72 7.89 11.16
CA SER A 208 -6.32 9.16 10.53
C SER A 208 -5.46 10.05 11.45
N GLY A 209 -5.39 9.74 12.76
CA GLY A 209 -4.47 10.38 13.70
C GLY A 209 -2.99 10.21 13.33
N TYR A 210 -2.63 9.18 12.54
CA TYR A 210 -1.28 9.01 12.00
C TYR A 210 -0.83 10.21 11.14
N LEU A 211 -1.77 10.96 10.58
CA LEU A 211 -1.47 12.21 9.89
C LEU A 211 -0.72 13.21 10.76
N ALA A 212 -1.00 13.26 12.07
CA ALA A 212 -0.28 14.18 12.98
C ALA A 212 1.22 13.86 13.02
N TYR A 213 1.58 12.57 13.05
CA TYR A 213 2.98 12.14 12.95
C TYR A 213 3.61 12.63 11.63
N ILE A 214 2.95 12.37 10.51
CA ILE A 214 3.43 12.76 9.18
C ILE A 214 3.68 14.27 9.11
N LEU A 215 2.72 15.08 9.57
CA LEU A 215 2.79 16.54 9.51
C LEU A 215 3.90 17.12 10.40
N ILE A 216 4.06 16.60 11.63
CA ILE A 216 5.13 17.04 12.53
C ILE A 216 6.50 16.83 11.87
N HIS A 217 6.72 15.66 11.28
CA HIS A 217 7.99 15.35 10.63
C HIS A 217 8.21 16.16 9.34
N ALA A 218 7.18 16.31 8.50
CA ALA A 218 7.27 17.11 7.28
C ALA A 218 7.54 18.59 7.59
N TYR A 219 6.85 19.15 8.58
CA TYR A 219 7.02 20.57 8.97
C TYR A 219 8.40 20.83 9.55
N ARG A 220 8.84 20.02 10.53
CA ARG A 220 10.18 20.18 11.14
C ARG A 220 11.30 20.11 10.10
N ALA A 221 11.19 19.18 9.16
CA ALA A 221 12.18 19.01 8.12
C ALA A 221 12.16 20.15 7.08
N SER A 222 10.99 20.74 6.77
CA SER A 222 10.87 21.87 5.84
C SER A 222 11.39 23.19 6.43
N ASP A 223 11.27 23.36 7.75
CA ASP A 223 11.73 24.58 8.45
C ASP A 223 13.19 24.50 8.94
N GLY A 224 13.91 23.40 8.64
CA GLY A 224 15.28 23.21 9.09
C GLY A 224 15.40 22.97 10.61
N LEU A 225 14.31 22.68 11.28
CA LEU A 225 14.24 22.33 12.71
C LEU A 225 14.41 20.82 12.88
N SER A 226 15.63 20.32 12.74
CA SER A 226 16.01 18.92 13.01
C SER A 226 16.38 18.70 14.47
#